data_ea206ca45f455650c554d2c8ec0a3d37
#
_entry.id   ea206ca45f455650c554d2c8ec0a3d37
#
_cell.length_a   1.000
_cell.length_b   1.000
_cell.length_c   1.000
_cell.angle_alpha   90.00
_cell.angle_beta   90.00
_cell.angle_gamma   90.00
#
_symmetry.space_group_name_H-M   'P 1'
#
loop_
_entity.id
_entity.type
_entity.pdbx_description
1 polymer ?
#
loop_
_entity_poly.entity_id
_entity_poly.type
_entity_poly.pdbx_seq_one_letter_code
_entity_poly.pdbx_strand_id
1 'polypeptide(L)'
;MIKPMQKPASTMNQDDNDNPQAGRRPLKFSYSSGSQPLSGYTIKRGIGVGGFGDVYYATSDGGKEVALKRIQRNLDIELRGVRQCLNLKHPNLVALFDIRYDDQEQAWVVMEYVAGDSLGHVIERNPNGMPEEEVHRWFKGIAKGVGYLHDHGIVHRDLKPGNIFIDHDIVKIGDYGLSKFISCSQRSGQTESVRTFHYMAPEIGLGRYGKEIDIYALGILLFEMLTGQVPFEGESRQEIIMKHLTAEPNLDRLNSHYRAIVSKALSKDPAKRFQSVNEMVQALGIAESSDRPVKRAPIIADVVGEATAATNVEDS
;
A
#
# COMPACT_ATOMS: atom_id res chain seq x y z
N MET A 1 76.53 -2.17 8.35
CA MET A 1 75.96 -3.52 8.40
C MET A 1 74.61 -3.42 9.11
N ILE A 2 73.52 -3.39 8.36
CA ILE A 2 72.17 -3.30 8.88
C ILE A 2 71.44 -4.58 8.46
N LYS A 3 70.96 -5.35 9.44
CA LYS A 3 70.22 -6.57 9.24
C LYS A 3 68.79 -6.26 8.80
N PRO A 4 68.14 -6.97 7.87
CA PRO A 4 66.74 -6.80 7.52
C PRO A 4 65.82 -7.54 8.51
N MET A 5 64.73 -6.87 8.89
CA MET A 5 63.64 -7.44 9.71
C MET A 5 62.76 -8.37 8.85
N GLN A 6 62.53 -9.55 9.36
CA GLN A 6 61.57 -10.53 8.84
C GLN A 6 60.12 -10.11 9.21
N LYS A 7 59.20 -10.14 8.19
CA LYS A 7 57.75 -10.05 8.39
C LYS A 7 57.20 -11.43 8.82
N PRO A 8 56.26 -11.50 9.74
CA PRO A 8 55.55 -12.74 10.02
C PRO A 8 54.50 -13.07 8.96
N ALA A 9 54.35 -14.35 8.68
CA ALA A 9 53.40 -14.93 7.73
C ALA A 9 51.96 -14.77 8.24
N SER A 10 51.05 -14.32 7.35
CA SER A 10 49.61 -14.31 7.58
C SER A 10 49.06 -15.69 7.27
N THR A 11 48.45 -16.33 8.23
CA THR A 11 47.61 -17.52 8.10
C THR A 11 46.33 -17.16 7.38
N MET A 12 46.10 -17.78 6.23
CA MET A 12 44.82 -17.85 5.53
C MET A 12 43.84 -18.71 6.35
N ASN A 13 42.76 -18.11 6.81
CA ASN A 13 41.55 -18.84 7.15
C ASN A 13 40.59 -18.73 5.96
N GLN A 14 40.43 -19.84 5.25
CA GLN A 14 39.31 -20.14 4.42
C GLN A 14 38.12 -20.48 5.30
N ASP A 15 37.07 -19.69 5.23
CA ASP A 15 35.68 -20.12 5.45
C ASP A 15 34.79 -19.18 4.60
N ASP A 16 34.72 -19.49 3.31
CA ASP A 16 33.71 -18.98 2.39
C ASP A 16 32.39 -19.70 2.68
N ASN A 17 31.53 -19.03 3.42
CA ASN A 17 30.12 -19.40 3.52
C ASN A 17 29.36 -18.49 2.57
N ASP A 18 29.16 -18.96 1.33
CA ASP A 18 28.29 -18.35 0.33
C ASP A 18 26.84 -18.36 0.83
N ASN A 19 26.41 -17.23 1.37
CA ASN A 19 25.02 -16.96 1.69
C ASN A 19 24.43 -16.02 0.60
N PRO A 20 23.48 -16.46 -0.24
CA PRO A 20 22.95 -15.67 -1.36
C PRO A 20 22.04 -14.50 -0.95
N GLN A 21 22.04 -14.09 0.32
CA GLN A 21 21.26 -12.93 0.81
C GLN A 21 22.07 -11.63 0.95
N ALA A 22 23.29 -11.55 0.45
CA ALA A 22 24.15 -10.37 0.53
C ALA A 22 23.80 -9.32 -0.55
N GLY A 23 22.73 -8.50 -0.36
CA GLY A 23 22.41 -7.43 -1.32
C GLY A 23 21.54 -6.28 -0.83
N ARG A 24 20.79 -6.44 0.25
CA ARG A 24 19.97 -5.33 0.79
C ARG A 24 20.67 -4.67 1.97
N ARG A 25 21.12 -3.42 1.81
CA ARG A 25 21.58 -2.63 2.97
C ARG A 25 20.46 -2.61 4.02
N PRO A 26 20.73 -2.89 5.30
CA PRO A 26 19.70 -2.86 6.33
C PRO A 26 19.05 -1.48 6.38
N LEU A 27 17.71 -1.46 6.37
CA LEU A 27 16.94 -0.23 6.50
C LEU A 27 17.27 0.41 7.86
N LYS A 28 17.70 1.67 7.83
CA LYS A 28 18.02 2.41 9.06
C LYS A 28 16.75 3.14 9.52
N PHE A 29 16.17 2.66 10.62
CA PHE A 29 15.02 3.28 11.27
C PHE A 29 15.46 4.30 12.31
N SER A 30 14.63 5.33 12.53
CA SER A 30 14.90 6.37 13.53
C SER A 30 14.73 5.86 14.97
N TYR A 31 13.88 4.85 15.19
CA TYR A 31 13.57 4.29 16.50
C TYR A 31 13.80 2.78 16.54
N SER A 32 14.35 2.31 17.65
CA SER A 32 14.61 0.90 17.92
C SER A 32 13.42 0.22 18.61
N SER A 33 13.45 -1.12 18.70
CA SER A 33 12.48 -1.89 19.49
C SER A 33 12.50 -1.44 20.95
N GLY A 34 11.34 -1.35 21.58
CA GLY A 34 11.14 -0.86 22.95
C GLY A 34 10.99 0.65 23.07
N SER A 35 11.30 1.44 22.04
CA SER A 35 11.11 2.90 22.09
C SER A 35 9.63 3.27 22.17
N GLN A 36 9.35 4.40 22.85
CA GLN A 36 8.01 4.97 22.99
C GLN A 36 8.01 6.45 22.54
N PRO A 37 8.25 6.74 21.26
CA PRO A 37 8.25 8.11 20.75
C PRO A 37 6.85 8.76 20.80
N LEU A 38 5.81 7.96 20.84
CA LEU A 38 4.41 8.38 20.92
C LEU A 38 3.81 7.80 22.20
N SER A 39 3.29 8.67 23.07
CA SER A 39 2.68 8.27 24.34
C SER A 39 1.58 7.24 24.13
N GLY A 40 1.58 6.17 24.90
CA GLY A 40 0.64 5.06 24.82
C GLY A 40 0.97 3.99 23.79
N TYR A 41 2.16 4.05 23.14
CA TYR A 41 2.55 3.08 22.12
C TYR A 41 4.02 2.67 22.27
N THR A 42 4.28 1.36 22.23
CA THR A 42 5.63 0.80 22.26
C THR A 42 5.98 0.21 20.90
N ILE A 43 7.03 0.71 20.25
CA ILE A 43 7.58 0.18 19.00
C ILE A 43 8.13 -1.23 19.23
N LYS A 44 7.75 -2.16 18.36
CA LYS A 44 8.28 -3.52 18.31
C LYS A 44 9.36 -3.68 17.25
N ARG A 45 9.11 -3.16 16.04
CA ARG A 45 10.08 -3.17 14.94
C ARG A 45 9.73 -2.17 13.87
N GLY A 46 10.70 -1.73 13.09
CA GLY A 46 10.45 -1.03 11.83
C GLY A 46 9.91 -1.99 10.77
N ILE A 47 8.94 -1.54 9.98
CA ILE A 47 8.30 -2.35 8.92
C ILE A 47 8.37 -1.70 7.54
N GLY A 48 8.67 -0.39 7.46
CA GLY A 48 8.83 0.31 6.18
C GLY A 48 9.58 1.62 6.35
N VAL A 49 10.37 1.95 5.34
CA VAL A 49 11.03 3.25 5.18
C VAL A 49 10.65 3.79 3.82
N GLY A 50 10.05 4.96 3.76
CA GLY A 50 9.60 5.58 2.52
C GLY A 50 9.91 7.08 2.45
N GLY A 51 9.62 7.68 1.30
CA GLY A 51 9.83 9.12 1.08
C GLY A 51 9.04 10.03 2.02
N PHE A 52 7.98 9.50 2.65
CA PHE A 52 7.09 10.21 3.57
C PHE A 52 7.39 9.95 5.04
N GLY A 53 8.24 8.99 5.36
CA GLY A 53 8.63 8.67 6.71
C GLY A 53 8.76 7.19 6.99
N ASP A 54 9.05 6.88 8.24
CA ASP A 54 9.23 5.52 8.73
C ASP A 54 7.90 4.96 9.21
N VAL A 55 7.68 3.67 8.98
CA VAL A 55 6.51 2.92 9.49
C VAL A 55 6.99 1.86 10.46
N TYR A 56 6.32 1.78 11.60
CA TYR A 56 6.66 0.87 12.68
C TYR A 56 5.46 -0.02 13.04
N TYR A 57 5.72 -1.29 13.29
CA TYR A 57 4.82 -2.12 14.06
C TYR A 57 4.97 -1.80 15.54
N ALA A 58 3.87 -1.56 16.22
CA ALA A 58 3.83 -1.19 17.63
C ALA A 58 2.62 -1.81 18.35
N THR A 59 2.67 -1.80 19.68
CA THR A 59 1.52 -2.15 20.52
C THR A 59 1.11 -0.95 21.36
N SER A 60 -0.19 -0.72 21.51
CA SER A 60 -0.69 0.24 22.48
C SER A 60 -0.52 -0.29 23.90
N ASP A 61 -0.64 0.59 24.93
CA ASP A 61 -0.62 0.18 26.34
C ASP A 61 -1.73 -0.83 26.68
N GLY A 62 -2.86 -0.77 25.96
CA GLY A 62 -3.94 -1.76 26.08
C GLY A 62 -3.69 -3.07 25.31
N GLY A 63 -2.50 -3.26 24.71
CA GLY A 63 -2.12 -4.47 23.99
C GLY A 63 -2.59 -4.55 22.53
N LYS A 64 -3.24 -3.51 21.99
CA LYS A 64 -3.68 -3.51 20.58
C LYS A 64 -2.47 -3.35 19.65
N GLU A 65 -2.37 -4.23 18.66
CA GLU A 65 -1.40 -4.14 17.57
C GLU A 65 -1.79 -3.04 16.58
N VAL A 66 -0.81 -2.19 16.22
CA VAL A 66 -1.01 -1.06 15.30
C VAL A 66 0.22 -0.86 14.42
N ALA A 67 0.03 -0.20 13.29
CA ALA A 67 1.12 0.42 12.54
C ALA A 67 1.16 1.92 12.85
N LEU A 68 2.35 2.43 13.15
CA LEU A 68 2.60 3.84 13.40
C LEU A 68 3.42 4.40 12.24
N LYS A 69 2.86 5.34 11.49
CA LYS A 69 3.55 6.04 10.41
C LYS A 69 3.94 7.44 10.85
N ARG A 70 5.25 7.69 10.93
CA ARG A 70 5.79 9.02 11.22
C ARG A 70 5.74 9.87 9.96
N ILE A 71 5.11 11.03 10.01
CA ILE A 71 5.03 11.94 8.86
C ILE A 71 6.20 12.93 8.93
N GLN A 72 7.12 12.83 7.97
CA GLN A 72 8.38 13.61 7.99
C GLN A 72 8.40 14.76 6.98
N ARG A 73 7.51 14.77 5.99
CA ARG A 73 7.52 15.76 4.89
C ARG A 73 6.09 16.18 4.53
N ASN A 74 5.95 17.41 4.01
CA ASN A 74 4.66 17.95 3.51
C ASN A 74 3.50 17.82 4.51
N LEU A 75 3.79 18.04 5.79
CA LEU A 75 2.92 17.75 6.93
C LEU A 75 1.47 18.20 6.70
N ASP A 76 1.25 19.45 6.32
CA ASP A 76 -0.10 20.01 6.17
C ASP A 76 -0.92 19.33 5.06
N ILE A 77 -0.25 19.00 3.96
CA ILE A 77 -0.89 18.38 2.79
C ILE A 77 -1.25 16.93 3.09
N GLU A 78 -0.30 16.18 3.65
CA GLU A 78 -0.50 14.77 3.99
C GLU A 78 -1.56 14.61 5.09
N LEU A 79 -1.48 15.40 6.15
CA LEU A 79 -2.45 15.34 7.24
C LEU A 79 -3.86 15.76 6.79
N ARG A 80 -3.98 16.70 5.83
CA ARG A 80 -5.29 17.05 5.26
C ARG A 80 -5.92 15.84 4.58
N GLY A 81 -5.17 15.14 3.76
CA GLY A 81 -5.67 13.94 3.07
C GLY A 81 -6.00 12.82 4.05
N VAL A 82 -5.13 12.54 5.04
CA VAL A 82 -5.40 11.54 6.07
C VAL A 82 -6.68 11.89 6.87
N ARG A 83 -6.87 13.16 7.27
CA ARG A 83 -8.10 13.62 7.98
C ARG A 83 -9.36 13.34 7.18
N GLN A 84 -9.34 13.49 5.86
CA GLN A 84 -10.49 13.16 5.00
C GLN A 84 -10.81 11.66 4.99
N CYS A 85 -9.79 10.83 5.25
CA CYS A 85 -9.90 9.39 5.20
C CYS A 85 -10.14 8.70 6.55
N LEU A 86 -10.00 9.39 7.70
CA LEU A 86 -10.11 8.79 9.03
C LEU A 86 -11.42 8.04 9.29
N ASN A 87 -12.51 8.49 8.68
CA ASN A 87 -13.83 7.89 8.88
C ASN A 87 -14.23 6.89 7.79
N LEU A 88 -13.35 6.61 6.82
CA LEU A 88 -13.60 5.59 5.81
C LEU A 88 -13.50 4.20 6.43
N LYS A 89 -14.50 3.36 6.15
CA LYS A 89 -14.57 1.98 6.67
C LYS A 89 -14.90 1.03 5.53
N HIS A 90 -13.93 0.26 5.12
CA HIS A 90 -14.11 -0.76 4.10
C HIS A 90 -13.18 -1.94 4.37
N PRO A 91 -13.61 -3.20 4.21
CA PRO A 91 -12.77 -4.37 4.49
C PRO A 91 -11.48 -4.38 3.65
N ASN A 92 -11.52 -3.84 2.44
CA ASN A 92 -10.36 -3.79 1.55
C ASN A 92 -9.51 -2.49 1.70
N LEU A 93 -9.65 -1.77 2.80
CA LEU A 93 -8.79 -0.64 3.16
C LEU A 93 -8.13 -0.90 4.51
N VAL A 94 -6.86 -0.54 4.64
CA VAL A 94 -6.17 -0.46 5.94
C VAL A 94 -6.86 0.62 6.76
N ALA A 95 -7.43 0.28 7.92
CA ALA A 95 -8.16 1.25 8.74
C ALA A 95 -7.23 2.31 9.33
N LEU A 96 -7.57 3.57 9.18
CA LEU A 96 -6.91 4.69 9.85
C LEU A 96 -7.63 4.93 11.18
N PHE A 97 -6.89 4.94 12.29
CA PHE A 97 -7.49 5.06 13.62
C PHE A 97 -7.41 6.47 14.15
N ASP A 98 -6.25 7.14 14.04
CA ASP A 98 -6.05 8.47 14.62
C ASP A 98 -4.83 9.17 14.00
N ILE A 99 -4.76 10.50 14.23
CA ILE A 99 -3.56 11.30 14.03
C ILE A 99 -3.13 11.80 15.41
N ARG A 100 -1.92 11.48 15.82
CA ARG A 100 -1.36 11.83 17.11
C ARG A 100 -0.08 12.64 16.92
N TYR A 101 0.29 13.37 17.94
CA TYR A 101 1.51 14.16 17.98
C TYR A 101 2.36 13.71 19.16
N ASP A 102 3.67 13.61 18.97
CA ASP A 102 4.61 13.37 20.05
C ASP A 102 5.01 14.69 20.75
N ASP A 103 5.86 14.59 21.78
CA ASP A 103 6.31 15.74 22.58
C ASP A 103 7.14 16.76 21.76
N GLN A 104 7.54 16.42 20.54
CA GLN A 104 8.24 17.28 19.60
C GLN A 104 7.32 17.83 18.51
N GLU A 105 6.00 17.73 18.71
CA GLU A 105 4.97 18.09 17.72
C GLU A 105 5.09 17.34 16.37
N GLN A 106 5.82 16.22 16.36
CA GLN A 106 5.92 15.37 15.18
C GLN A 106 4.62 14.57 15.01
N ALA A 107 4.02 14.65 13.83
CA ALA A 107 2.78 13.94 13.56
C ALA A 107 3.01 12.44 13.26
N TRP A 108 2.10 11.64 13.78
CA TRP A 108 2.02 10.20 13.59
C TRP A 108 0.62 9.80 13.16
N VAL A 109 0.52 8.92 12.16
CA VAL A 109 -0.74 8.28 11.79
C VAL A 109 -0.77 6.91 12.47
N VAL A 110 -1.79 6.68 13.28
CA VAL A 110 -2.07 5.38 13.91
C VAL A 110 -3.05 4.64 13.01
N MET A 111 -2.67 3.44 12.57
CA MET A 111 -3.47 2.67 11.63
C MET A 111 -3.41 1.17 11.92
N GLU A 112 -4.26 0.42 11.26
CA GLU A 112 -4.29 -1.03 11.30
C GLU A 112 -2.93 -1.61 10.92
N TYR A 113 -2.44 -2.54 11.74
CA TYR A 113 -1.29 -3.37 11.39
C TYR A 113 -1.79 -4.58 10.60
N VAL A 114 -1.29 -4.75 9.40
CA VAL A 114 -1.56 -5.91 8.53
C VAL A 114 -0.35 -6.84 8.62
N ALA A 115 -0.56 -8.03 9.16
CA ALA A 115 0.52 -8.99 9.40
C ALA A 115 0.91 -9.80 8.15
N GLY A 116 0.03 -9.85 7.16
CA GLY A 116 0.20 -10.65 5.96
C GLY A 116 1.18 -10.06 4.94
N ASP A 117 1.37 -10.80 3.86
CA ASP A 117 2.28 -10.42 2.78
C ASP A 117 1.78 -9.21 1.98
N SER A 118 2.73 -8.40 1.50
CA SER A 118 2.43 -7.43 0.45
C SER A 118 2.32 -8.11 -0.92
N LEU A 119 1.53 -7.54 -1.81
CA LEU A 119 1.47 -8.00 -3.21
C LEU A 119 2.86 -7.98 -3.87
N GLY A 120 3.73 -7.04 -3.46
CA GLY A 120 5.12 -6.99 -3.94
C GLY A 120 5.90 -8.26 -3.61
N HIS A 121 5.78 -8.78 -2.39
CA HIS A 121 6.43 -10.05 -2.01
C HIS A 121 5.81 -11.24 -2.76
N VAL A 122 4.51 -11.21 -3.01
CA VAL A 122 3.84 -12.27 -3.78
C VAL A 122 4.33 -12.28 -5.23
N ILE A 123 4.42 -11.13 -5.88
CA ILE A 123 4.94 -11.00 -7.26
C ILE A 123 6.42 -11.42 -7.32
N GLU A 124 7.25 -11.02 -6.36
CA GLU A 124 8.68 -11.43 -6.31
C GLU A 124 8.85 -12.96 -6.26
N ARG A 125 7.90 -13.68 -5.62
CA ARG A 125 7.90 -15.16 -5.61
C ARG A 125 7.33 -15.79 -6.88
N ASN A 126 6.70 -14.99 -7.75
CA ASN A 126 6.09 -15.41 -9.00
C ASN A 126 6.69 -14.65 -10.21
N PRO A 127 7.99 -14.79 -10.51
CA PRO A 127 8.69 -13.97 -11.51
C PRO A 127 8.20 -14.20 -12.96
N ASN A 128 7.42 -15.25 -13.20
CA ASN A 128 6.80 -15.57 -14.49
C ASN A 128 5.31 -15.26 -14.55
N GLY A 129 4.77 -14.63 -13.51
CA GLY A 129 3.35 -14.33 -13.33
C GLY A 129 2.67 -15.25 -12.32
N MET A 130 1.65 -14.74 -11.70
CA MET A 130 0.81 -15.45 -10.73
C MET A 130 -0.23 -16.32 -11.46
N PRO A 131 -0.74 -17.39 -10.81
CA PRO A 131 -1.90 -18.12 -11.33
C PRO A 131 -3.10 -17.18 -11.54
N GLU A 132 -3.83 -17.36 -12.63
CA GLU A 132 -4.93 -16.48 -13.04
C GLU A 132 -6.01 -16.35 -11.95
N GLU A 133 -6.36 -17.44 -11.28
CA GLU A 133 -7.32 -17.46 -10.18
C GLU A 133 -6.86 -16.58 -9.00
N GLU A 134 -5.56 -16.61 -8.70
CA GLU A 134 -4.97 -15.78 -7.67
C GLU A 134 -4.94 -14.31 -8.09
N VAL A 135 -4.61 -14.01 -9.36
CA VAL A 135 -4.71 -12.65 -9.93
C VAL A 135 -6.13 -12.11 -9.79
N HIS A 136 -7.15 -12.92 -10.11
CA HIS A 136 -8.56 -12.50 -9.97
C HIS A 136 -8.92 -12.21 -8.50
N ARG A 137 -8.48 -13.04 -7.57
CA ARG A 137 -8.70 -12.82 -6.13
C ARG A 137 -8.10 -11.50 -5.65
N TRP A 138 -6.84 -11.25 -5.98
CA TRP A 138 -6.17 -10.00 -5.64
C TRP A 138 -6.84 -8.80 -6.30
N PHE A 139 -7.05 -8.88 -7.61
CA PHE A 139 -7.61 -7.77 -8.37
C PHE A 139 -9.01 -7.40 -7.92
N LYS A 140 -9.86 -8.39 -7.58
CA LYS A 140 -11.21 -8.16 -7.05
C LYS A 140 -11.17 -7.38 -5.73
N GLY A 141 -10.28 -7.73 -4.81
CA GLY A 141 -10.14 -7.00 -3.55
C GLY A 141 -9.59 -5.58 -3.74
N ILE A 142 -8.59 -5.41 -4.62
CA ILE A 142 -8.06 -4.10 -5.00
C ILE A 142 -9.16 -3.24 -5.60
N ALA A 143 -9.90 -3.77 -6.55
CA ALA A 143 -10.97 -3.05 -7.24
C ALA A 143 -12.07 -2.58 -6.28
N LYS A 144 -12.47 -3.41 -5.31
CA LYS A 144 -13.45 -3.03 -4.27
C LYS A 144 -12.95 -1.87 -3.43
N GLY A 145 -11.71 -1.92 -2.96
CA GLY A 145 -11.13 -0.85 -2.16
C GLY A 145 -10.95 0.46 -2.93
N VAL A 146 -10.42 0.41 -4.16
CA VAL A 146 -10.24 1.59 -5.02
C VAL A 146 -11.59 2.17 -5.44
N GLY A 147 -12.55 1.32 -5.82
CA GLY A 147 -13.91 1.76 -6.15
C GLY A 147 -14.56 2.51 -4.98
N TYR A 148 -14.45 1.97 -3.76
CA TYR A 148 -14.95 2.63 -2.55
C TYR A 148 -14.30 4.01 -2.32
N LEU A 149 -12.97 4.14 -2.52
CA LEU A 149 -12.29 5.44 -2.43
C LEU A 149 -12.84 6.43 -3.46
N HIS A 150 -13.01 5.99 -4.73
CA HIS A 150 -13.53 6.83 -5.82
C HIS A 150 -14.96 7.31 -5.56
N ASP A 151 -15.82 6.45 -5.01
CA ASP A 151 -17.20 6.79 -4.63
C ASP A 151 -17.26 7.85 -3.51
N HIS A 152 -16.18 7.96 -2.70
CA HIS A 152 -16.02 9.00 -1.68
C HIS A 152 -15.19 10.20 -2.14
N GLY A 153 -14.93 10.32 -3.46
CA GLY A 153 -14.17 11.42 -4.04
C GLY A 153 -12.67 11.39 -3.73
N ILE A 154 -12.15 10.26 -3.27
CA ILE A 154 -10.73 10.07 -2.95
C ILE A 154 -10.03 9.33 -4.11
N VAL A 155 -8.98 9.94 -4.64
CA VAL A 155 -8.05 9.31 -5.59
C VAL A 155 -6.84 8.81 -4.80
N HIS A 156 -6.43 7.56 -5.01
CA HIS A 156 -5.34 6.95 -4.23
C HIS A 156 -3.97 7.54 -4.57
N ARG A 157 -3.65 7.73 -5.88
CA ARG A 157 -2.45 8.38 -6.42
C ARG A 157 -1.12 7.62 -6.26
N ASP A 158 -1.07 6.55 -5.47
CA ASP A 158 0.15 5.75 -5.24
C ASP A 158 -0.17 4.25 -5.18
N LEU A 159 -1.04 3.77 -6.07
CA LEU A 159 -1.30 2.34 -6.21
C LEU A 159 -0.04 1.65 -6.73
N LYS A 160 0.47 0.72 -5.93
CA LYS A 160 1.64 -0.13 -6.25
C LYS A 160 1.63 -1.36 -5.37
N PRO A 161 2.33 -2.45 -5.73
CA PRO A 161 2.31 -3.70 -4.98
C PRO A 161 2.73 -3.56 -3.51
N GLY A 162 3.63 -2.62 -3.20
CA GLY A 162 4.08 -2.38 -1.82
C GLY A 162 3.03 -1.75 -0.90
N ASN A 163 1.95 -1.19 -1.45
CA ASN A 163 0.85 -0.58 -0.70
C ASN A 163 -0.40 -1.48 -0.63
N ILE A 164 -0.31 -2.71 -1.14
CA ILE A 164 -1.40 -3.67 -1.18
C ILE A 164 -0.98 -4.90 -0.41
N PHE A 165 -1.79 -5.34 0.51
CA PHE A 165 -1.50 -6.42 1.44
C PHE A 165 -2.62 -7.46 1.42
N ILE A 166 -2.36 -8.65 1.94
CA ILE A 166 -3.39 -9.65 2.21
C ILE A 166 -3.33 -10.01 3.68
N ASP A 167 -4.49 -10.07 4.34
CA ASP A 167 -4.64 -10.47 5.73
C ASP A 167 -5.85 -11.38 5.86
N HIS A 168 -5.66 -12.62 6.32
CA HIS A 168 -6.73 -13.61 6.43
C HIS A 168 -7.61 -13.70 5.16
N ASP A 169 -6.97 -13.79 3.98
CA ASP A 169 -7.59 -13.81 2.65
C ASP A 169 -8.32 -12.53 2.22
N ILE A 170 -8.23 -11.45 3.01
CA ILE A 170 -8.78 -10.14 2.66
C ILE A 170 -7.67 -9.26 2.13
N VAL A 171 -7.82 -8.79 0.90
CA VAL A 171 -6.90 -7.79 0.31
C VAL A 171 -7.16 -6.44 0.94
N LYS A 172 -6.10 -5.76 1.41
CA LYS A 172 -6.16 -4.45 2.05
C LYS A 172 -5.23 -3.46 1.36
N ILE A 173 -5.75 -2.29 1.04
CA ILE A 173 -5.00 -1.19 0.42
C ILE A 173 -4.60 -0.21 1.51
N GLY A 174 -3.31 0.08 1.59
CA GLY A 174 -2.73 1.08 2.49
C GLY A 174 -2.29 2.34 1.78
N ASP A 175 -1.82 3.30 2.55
CA ASP A 175 -1.23 4.57 2.08
C ASP A 175 -2.15 5.45 1.21
N TYR A 176 -3.47 5.28 1.31
CA TYR A 176 -4.46 6.17 0.70
C TYR A 176 -4.62 7.47 1.52
N GLY A 177 -5.06 8.54 0.87
CA GLY A 177 -5.18 9.86 1.51
C GLY A 177 -3.86 10.61 1.71
N LEU A 178 -2.71 9.96 1.47
CA LEU A 178 -1.41 10.62 1.46
C LEU A 178 -1.23 11.30 0.09
N SER A 179 -1.40 12.61 0.08
CA SER A 179 -1.32 13.39 -1.17
C SER A 179 0.11 13.49 -1.65
N LYS A 180 0.49 12.69 -2.63
CA LYS A 180 1.71 12.95 -3.38
C LYS A 180 1.52 14.17 -4.27
N PHE A 181 2.00 15.33 -3.84
CA PHE A 181 2.37 16.37 -4.78
C PHE A 181 3.65 15.93 -5.50
N ILE A 182 3.50 15.23 -6.61
CA ILE A 182 4.61 15.00 -7.51
C ILE A 182 4.82 16.31 -8.28
N SER A 183 5.50 17.26 -7.66
CA SER A 183 6.06 18.35 -8.43
C SER A 183 7.27 17.79 -9.18
N CYS A 184 7.18 17.72 -10.48
CA CYS A 184 8.31 17.37 -11.37
C CYS A 184 9.55 18.27 -11.18
N SER A 185 9.44 19.31 -10.35
CA SER A 185 10.46 20.31 -10.08
C SER A 185 11.31 20.08 -8.82
N GLN A 186 11.03 19.07 -8.00
CA GLN A 186 11.86 18.86 -6.82
C GLN A 186 13.18 18.18 -7.16
N ARG A 187 14.20 19.00 -7.25
CA ARG A 187 15.64 18.68 -7.29
C ARG A 187 16.17 18.02 -6.01
N SER A 188 15.35 17.61 -5.08
CA SER A 188 15.82 16.92 -3.89
C SER A 188 15.94 15.43 -4.17
N GLY A 189 17.16 15.06 -4.53
CA GLY A 189 17.60 13.68 -4.60
C GLY A 189 17.31 12.91 -3.33
N GLN A 190 17.20 11.61 -3.52
CA GLN A 190 17.20 10.55 -2.54
C GLN A 190 15.88 10.25 -1.85
N THR A 191 15.41 9.06 -2.15
CA THR A 191 14.59 8.09 -1.45
C THR A 191 13.20 7.75 -1.98
N GLU A 192 12.73 8.27 -3.09
CA GLU A 192 11.65 7.56 -3.79
C GLU A 192 12.26 6.39 -4.55
N SER A 193 11.86 5.17 -4.21
CA SER A 193 12.25 3.97 -4.95
C SER A 193 11.91 4.17 -6.43
N VAL A 194 12.84 3.85 -7.33
CA VAL A 194 12.61 3.81 -8.78
C VAL A 194 11.33 3.03 -9.10
N ARG A 195 11.01 2.01 -8.30
CA ARG A 195 9.78 1.19 -8.42
C ARG A 195 8.46 2.01 -8.37
N THR A 196 8.40 3.16 -7.71
CA THR A 196 7.16 3.98 -7.67
C THR A 196 6.80 4.56 -9.05
N PHE A 197 7.80 4.87 -9.89
CA PHE A 197 7.57 5.47 -11.21
C PHE A 197 6.96 4.51 -12.22
N HIS A 198 7.09 3.20 -12.03
CA HIS A 198 6.50 2.17 -12.91
C HIS A 198 4.96 2.18 -12.93
N TYR A 199 4.29 2.78 -11.94
CA TYR A 199 2.82 2.81 -11.83
C TYR A 199 2.22 4.19 -12.11
N MET A 200 3.06 5.13 -12.51
CA MET A 200 2.68 6.53 -12.67
C MET A 200 1.99 6.77 -14.00
N ALA A 201 0.77 7.28 -13.98
CA ALA A 201 0.08 7.70 -15.18
C ALA A 201 0.77 8.92 -15.83
N PRO A 202 0.80 9.01 -17.18
CA PRO A 202 1.54 10.05 -17.91
C PRO A 202 1.10 11.47 -17.55
N GLU A 203 -0.17 11.72 -17.27
CA GLU A 203 -0.73 13.03 -16.95
C GLU A 203 -0.44 13.54 -15.55
N ILE A 204 0.10 12.71 -14.65
CA ILE A 204 0.45 13.15 -13.29
C ILE A 204 1.41 14.34 -13.31
N GLY A 205 2.36 14.34 -14.25
CA GLY A 205 3.29 15.45 -14.45
C GLY A 205 2.64 16.77 -14.86
N LEU A 206 1.40 16.73 -15.36
CA LEU A 206 0.65 17.92 -15.80
C LEU A 206 -0.13 18.58 -14.64
N GLY A 207 -0.21 17.93 -13.47
CA GLY A 207 -0.89 18.45 -12.29
C GLY A 207 -2.43 18.50 -12.40
N ARG A 208 -3.00 17.98 -13.48
CA ARG A 208 -4.46 17.91 -13.72
C ARG A 208 -4.84 16.45 -13.92
N TYR A 209 -5.35 15.81 -12.90
CA TYR A 209 -5.70 14.40 -12.93
C TYR A 209 -6.84 14.10 -11.97
N GLY A 210 -7.61 13.06 -12.27
CA GLY A 210 -8.68 12.52 -11.47
C GLY A 210 -8.45 11.03 -11.17
N LYS A 211 -9.54 10.30 -11.03
CA LYS A 211 -9.53 8.86 -10.75
C LYS A 211 -8.91 8.00 -11.85
N GLU A 212 -8.76 8.56 -13.05
CA GLU A 212 -8.20 7.89 -14.24
C GLU A 212 -6.74 7.48 -14.04
N ILE A 213 -6.01 8.16 -13.15
CA ILE A 213 -4.62 7.76 -12.82
C ILE A 213 -4.58 6.43 -12.06
N ASP A 214 -5.56 6.17 -11.18
CA ASP A 214 -5.66 4.90 -10.47
C ASP A 214 -6.06 3.77 -11.44
N ILE A 215 -6.90 4.04 -12.44
CA ILE A 215 -7.23 3.08 -13.51
C ILE A 215 -5.97 2.68 -14.30
N TYR A 216 -5.11 3.65 -14.61
CA TYR A 216 -3.82 3.37 -15.26
C TYR A 216 -2.93 2.48 -14.37
N ALA A 217 -2.78 2.82 -13.09
CA ALA A 217 -2.02 2.01 -12.14
C ALA A 217 -2.58 0.59 -11.99
N LEU A 218 -3.92 0.43 -11.99
CA LEU A 218 -4.58 -0.88 -12.01
C LEU A 218 -4.22 -1.69 -13.27
N GLY A 219 -4.08 -1.04 -14.42
CA GLY A 219 -3.60 -1.67 -15.66
C GLY A 219 -2.17 -2.20 -15.54
N ILE A 220 -1.26 -1.40 -14.93
CA ILE A 220 0.11 -1.83 -14.64
C ILE A 220 0.13 -3.01 -13.67
N LEU A 221 -0.62 -2.92 -12.57
CA LEU A 221 -0.73 -3.98 -11.56
C LEU A 221 -1.25 -5.29 -12.16
N LEU A 222 -2.28 -5.22 -13.00
CA LEU A 222 -2.82 -6.40 -13.68
C LEU A 222 -1.78 -7.06 -14.57
N PHE A 223 -1.06 -6.26 -15.38
CA PHE A 223 0.01 -6.75 -16.23
C PHE A 223 1.11 -7.42 -15.40
N GLU A 224 1.55 -6.77 -14.33
CA GLU A 224 2.64 -7.27 -13.49
C GLU A 224 2.24 -8.56 -12.74
N MET A 225 1.03 -8.65 -12.22
CA MET A 225 0.53 -9.88 -11.61
C MET A 225 0.50 -11.05 -12.60
N LEU A 226 0.08 -10.80 -13.87
CA LEU A 226 -0.02 -11.82 -14.90
C LEU A 226 1.33 -12.24 -15.49
N THR A 227 2.35 -11.38 -15.45
CA THR A 227 3.63 -11.61 -16.17
C THR A 227 4.86 -11.66 -15.26
N GLY A 228 4.74 -11.21 -14.01
CA GLY A 228 5.86 -11.01 -13.09
C GLY A 228 6.73 -9.80 -13.40
N GLN A 229 6.38 -9.00 -14.42
CA GLN A 229 7.17 -7.86 -14.91
C GLN A 229 6.29 -6.63 -15.12
N VAL A 230 6.88 -5.45 -15.06
CA VAL A 230 6.18 -4.20 -15.41
C VAL A 230 6.23 -3.96 -16.93
N PRO A 231 5.21 -3.29 -17.53
CA PRO A 231 5.17 -3.07 -18.99
C PRO A 231 6.18 -2.03 -19.48
N PHE A 232 6.71 -1.19 -18.57
CA PHE A 232 7.70 -0.15 -18.88
C PHE A 232 8.86 -0.24 -17.90
N GLU A 233 9.97 -0.82 -18.33
CA GLU A 233 11.22 -0.89 -17.59
C GLU A 233 12.19 0.19 -18.05
N GLY A 234 13.15 0.56 -17.19
CA GLY A 234 14.20 1.52 -17.52
C GLY A 234 15.28 1.57 -16.45
N GLU A 235 16.48 1.96 -16.86
CA GLU A 235 17.64 2.10 -15.97
C GLU A 235 17.56 3.37 -15.11
N SER A 236 16.77 4.34 -15.54
CA SER A 236 16.58 5.61 -14.84
C SER A 236 15.11 6.00 -14.70
N ARG A 237 14.84 6.83 -13.68
CA ARG A 237 13.52 7.44 -13.47
C ARG A 237 13.03 8.19 -14.72
N GLN A 238 13.92 8.96 -15.35
CA GLN A 238 13.61 9.75 -16.55
C GLN A 238 13.19 8.85 -17.71
N GLU A 239 13.88 7.74 -17.92
CA GLU A 239 13.56 6.80 -18.97
C GLU A 239 12.19 6.15 -18.75
N ILE A 240 11.90 5.73 -17.52
CA ILE A 240 10.60 5.14 -17.16
C ILE A 240 9.48 6.15 -17.42
N ILE A 241 9.63 7.41 -16.96
CA ILE A 241 8.64 8.47 -17.19
C ILE A 241 8.45 8.71 -18.69
N MET A 242 9.53 8.78 -19.47
CA MET A 242 9.44 8.95 -20.92
C MET A 242 8.70 7.81 -21.60
N LYS A 243 8.93 6.55 -21.17
CA LYS A 243 8.19 5.39 -21.69
C LYS A 243 6.69 5.46 -21.35
N HIS A 244 6.32 5.90 -20.15
CA HIS A 244 4.92 6.14 -19.82
C HIS A 244 4.27 7.20 -20.71
N LEU A 245 5.03 8.24 -21.10
CA LEU A 245 4.53 9.31 -21.98
C LEU A 245 4.40 8.89 -23.44
N THR A 246 5.38 8.12 -23.96
CA THR A 246 5.56 7.97 -25.41
C THR A 246 5.53 6.55 -25.94
N ALA A 247 5.90 5.56 -25.13
CA ALA A 247 6.01 4.18 -25.60
C ALA A 247 4.69 3.41 -25.50
N GLU A 248 4.43 2.56 -26.48
CA GLU A 248 3.38 1.56 -26.36
C GLU A 248 3.88 0.37 -25.50
N PRO A 249 3.02 -0.19 -24.62
CA PRO A 249 3.40 -1.34 -23.82
C PRO A 249 3.52 -2.60 -24.68
N ASN A 250 4.59 -3.39 -24.47
CA ASN A 250 4.64 -4.73 -25.06
C ASN A 250 3.74 -5.68 -24.28
N LEU A 251 2.64 -6.09 -24.89
CA LEU A 251 1.60 -6.95 -24.30
C LEU A 251 1.60 -8.38 -24.86
N ASP A 252 2.66 -8.81 -25.57
CA ASP A 252 2.70 -10.11 -26.25
C ASP A 252 2.65 -11.31 -25.30
N ARG A 253 3.04 -11.12 -24.04
CA ARG A 253 2.94 -12.16 -22.99
C ARG A 253 1.50 -12.38 -22.50
N LEU A 254 0.56 -11.51 -22.83
CA LEU A 254 -0.84 -11.63 -22.46
C LEU A 254 -1.65 -12.32 -23.55
N ASN A 255 -2.63 -13.13 -23.16
CA ASN A 255 -3.66 -13.59 -24.09
C ASN A 255 -4.51 -12.42 -24.62
N SER A 256 -5.30 -12.66 -25.66
CA SER A 256 -6.09 -11.61 -26.35
C SER A 256 -7.05 -10.87 -25.40
N HIS A 257 -7.64 -11.58 -24.42
CA HIS A 257 -8.57 -11.02 -23.46
C HIS A 257 -7.90 -9.99 -22.54
N TYR A 258 -6.83 -10.39 -21.83
CA TYR A 258 -6.09 -9.48 -20.95
C TYR A 258 -5.38 -8.37 -21.72
N ARG A 259 -4.88 -8.68 -22.93
CA ARG A 259 -4.25 -7.68 -23.80
C ARG A 259 -5.19 -6.51 -24.10
N ALA A 260 -6.46 -6.78 -24.45
CA ALA A 260 -7.44 -5.74 -24.71
C ALA A 260 -7.71 -4.86 -23.47
N ILE A 261 -7.83 -5.48 -22.28
CA ILE A 261 -8.11 -4.78 -21.04
C ILE A 261 -6.92 -3.91 -20.60
N VAL A 262 -5.71 -4.49 -20.58
CA VAL A 262 -4.49 -3.76 -20.21
C VAL A 262 -4.22 -2.63 -21.19
N SER A 263 -4.35 -2.86 -22.50
CA SER A 263 -4.19 -1.83 -23.53
C SER A 263 -5.14 -0.65 -23.32
N LYS A 264 -6.42 -0.92 -23.02
CA LYS A 264 -7.42 0.13 -22.72
C LYS A 264 -7.03 0.89 -21.44
N ALA A 265 -6.67 0.19 -20.36
CA ALA A 265 -6.28 0.82 -19.10
C ALA A 265 -5.03 1.69 -19.23
N LEU A 266 -4.06 1.28 -20.08
CA LEU A 266 -2.79 1.99 -20.32
C LEU A 266 -2.85 3.03 -21.44
N SER A 267 -4.04 3.35 -21.97
CA SER A 267 -4.17 4.42 -22.95
C SER A 267 -3.55 5.71 -22.42
N LYS A 268 -2.77 6.41 -23.29
CA LYS A 268 -2.13 7.68 -22.93
C LYS A 268 -3.16 8.76 -22.65
N ASP A 269 -4.25 8.75 -23.42
CA ASP A 269 -5.40 9.63 -23.23
C ASP A 269 -6.32 9.08 -22.11
N PRO A 270 -6.47 9.79 -20.97
CA PRO A 270 -7.32 9.34 -19.87
C PRO A 270 -8.78 9.10 -20.29
N ALA A 271 -9.29 9.85 -21.27
CA ALA A 271 -10.67 9.71 -21.76
C ALA A 271 -10.92 8.38 -22.47
N LYS A 272 -9.86 7.72 -22.97
CA LYS A 272 -9.95 6.41 -23.64
C LYS A 272 -9.82 5.24 -22.69
N ARG A 273 -9.48 5.46 -21.42
CA ARG A 273 -9.41 4.43 -20.38
C ARG A 273 -10.81 4.00 -19.94
N PHE A 274 -10.86 3.02 -19.06
CA PHE A 274 -12.08 2.74 -18.28
C PHE A 274 -12.44 3.98 -17.45
N GLN A 275 -13.72 4.32 -17.40
CA GLN A 275 -14.19 5.50 -16.67
C GLN A 275 -14.54 5.20 -15.21
N SER A 276 -14.54 3.92 -14.84
CA SER A 276 -14.66 3.45 -13.47
C SER A 276 -13.93 2.12 -13.26
N VAL A 277 -13.60 1.83 -12.02
CA VAL A 277 -13.02 0.53 -11.63
C VAL A 277 -13.99 -0.59 -11.93
N ASN A 278 -15.30 -0.36 -11.73
CA ASN A 278 -16.35 -1.35 -12.00
C ASN A 278 -16.40 -1.73 -13.49
N GLU A 279 -16.26 -0.76 -14.40
CA GLU A 279 -16.17 -1.05 -15.85
C GLU A 279 -15.01 -1.99 -16.17
N MET A 280 -13.84 -1.79 -15.51
CA MET A 280 -12.68 -2.67 -15.69
C MET A 280 -12.92 -4.08 -15.11
N VAL A 281 -13.58 -4.19 -13.96
CA VAL A 281 -13.98 -5.47 -13.34
C VAL A 281 -14.96 -6.24 -14.21
N GLN A 282 -15.93 -5.55 -14.83
CA GLN A 282 -16.85 -6.16 -15.77
C GLN A 282 -16.14 -6.67 -17.03
N ALA A 283 -15.21 -5.89 -17.57
CA ALA A 283 -14.42 -6.31 -18.72
C ALA A 283 -13.56 -7.55 -18.42
N LEU A 284 -13.07 -7.70 -17.18
CA LEU A 284 -12.34 -8.89 -16.72
C LEU A 284 -13.23 -10.12 -16.52
N GLY A 285 -14.55 -9.96 -16.50
CA GLY A 285 -15.48 -11.07 -16.21
C GLY A 285 -15.44 -11.58 -14.77
N ILE A 286 -14.84 -10.82 -13.84
CA ILE A 286 -14.72 -11.17 -12.42
C ILE A 286 -15.74 -10.42 -11.53
N ALA A 287 -16.71 -9.75 -12.14
CA ALA A 287 -17.81 -9.13 -11.43
C ALA A 287 -18.56 -10.19 -10.58
N GLU A 288 -18.96 -9.82 -9.37
CA GLU A 288 -19.84 -10.69 -8.59
C GLU A 288 -21.16 -10.81 -9.38
N SER A 289 -21.58 -12.05 -9.66
CA SER A 289 -22.97 -12.32 -10.01
C SER A 289 -23.81 -11.65 -8.91
N SER A 290 -24.62 -10.66 -9.27
CA SER A 290 -25.37 -9.76 -8.39
C SER A 290 -25.71 -10.42 -7.06
N ASP A 291 -25.06 -9.97 -5.97
CA ASP A 291 -25.44 -10.37 -4.62
C ASP A 291 -26.95 -10.14 -4.47
N ARG A 292 -27.70 -11.23 -4.34
CA ARG A 292 -29.05 -11.13 -3.77
C ARG A 292 -28.87 -10.41 -2.44
N PRO A 293 -29.61 -9.34 -2.15
CA PRO A 293 -29.50 -8.66 -0.88
C PRO A 293 -29.68 -9.72 0.22
N VAL A 294 -28.64 -9.94 1.00
CA VAL A 294 -28.75 -10.73 2.22
C VAL A 294 -29.80 -10.01 3.05
N LYS A 295 -31.01 -10.59 3.13
CA LYS A 295 -32.06 -10.12 4.03
C LYS A 295 -31.41 -10.12 5.42
N ARG A 296 -31.07 -8.93 5.92
CA ARG A 296 -30.68 -8.77 7.33
C ARG A 296 -31.85 -9.31 8.13
N ALA A 297 -31.61 -10.37 8.88
CA ALA A 297 -32.54 -10.80 9.91
C ALA A 297 -32.81 -9.60 10.84
N PRO A 298 -34.06 -9.37 11.24
CA PRO A 298 -34.37 -8.27 12.15
C PRO A 298 -33.54 -8.46 13.42
N ILE A 299 -32.87 -7.40 13.84
CA ILE A 299 -32.22 -7.34 15.15
C ILE A 299 -33.35 -7.43 16.13
N ILE A 300 -33.51 -8.56 16.79
CA ILE A 300 -34.42 -8.74 17.92
C ILE A 300 -33.85 -7.87 19.03
N ALA A 301 -34.50 -6.73 19.26
CA ALA A 301 -34.28 -5.91 20.47
C ALA A 301 -34.94 -6.67 21.63
N ASP A 302 -34.18 -7.53 22.29
CA ASP A 302 -34.64 -8.22 23.48
C ASP A 302 -34.35 -7.43 24.73
N VAL A 303 -35.47 -6.94 25.27
CA VAL A 303 -35.86 -7.02 26.67
C VAL A 303 -34.97 -6.27 27.66
N VAL A 304 -35.31 -5.00 27.84
CA VAL A 304 -35.13 -4.35 29.16
C VAL A 304 -36.25 -4.93 30.06
N GLY A 305 -35.89 -5.83 30.96
CA GLY A 305 -36.79 -6.31 32.00
C GLY A 305 -37.17 -5.20 32.97
N GLU A 306 -38.45 -4.90 33.06
CA GLU A 306 -39.04 -4.09 34.11
C GLU A 306 -38.82 -4.80 35.46
N ALA A 307 -37.96 -4.20 36.29
CA ALA A 307 -37.92 -4.51 37.71
C ALA A 307 -39.02 -3.70 38.40
N THR A 308 -40.18 -4.34 38.64
CA THR A 308 -41.24 -3.83 39.51
C THR A 308 -40.71 -3.76 40.92
N ALA A 309 -40.57 -2.54 41.43
CA ALA A 309 -40.40 -2.27 42.85
C ALA A 309 -41.76 -2.46 43.58
N ALA A 310 -41.84 -3.50 44.36
CA ALA A 310 -42.92 -3.65 45.34
C ALA A 310 -42.60 -2.85 46.59
N THR A 311 -43.27 -1.74 46.79
CA THR A 311 -43.35 -1.01 48.07
C THR A 311 -44.39 -1.66 48.93
N ASN A 312 -43.97 -2.34 49.99
CA ASN A 312 -44.87 -2.66 51.12
C ASN A 312 -44.84 -1.49 52.08
N VAL A 313 -46.00 -0.87 52.19
CA VAL A 313 -46.39 -0.03 53.34
C VAL A 313 -47.15 -0.90 54.28
N GLU A 314 -46.70 -1.09 55.51
CA GLU A 314 -47.51 -1.56 56.60
C GLU A 314 -47.49 -0.55 57.73
N ASP A 315 -48.71 -0.16 58.11
CA ASP A 315 -49.10 0.62 59.28
C ASP A 315 -48.72 -0.05 60.60
N SER A 316 -48.28 0.73 61.55
CA SER A 316 -48.78 0.83 62.93
C SER A 316 -47.90 1.78 63.76
#